data_84b83a3caae25d3fa46ec15130073855
#
_entry.id   84b83a3caae25d3fa46ec15130073855
#
_cell.length_a   1.000
_cell.length_b   1.000
_cell.length_c   1.000
_cell.angle_alpha   90.00
_cell.angle_beta   90.00
_cell.angle_gamma   90.00
#
_symmetry.space_group_name_H-M   'P 1'
#
loop_
_entity.id
_entity.type
_entity.pdbx_description
1 polymer ?
#
loop_
_entity_poly.entity_id
_entity_poly.type
_entity_poly.pdbx_seq_one_letter_code
_entity_poly.pdbx_strand_id
1 'polypeptide(L)'
;MEGKKNNKPRGLMVFGAPCSGKTTFAQKFARKFGLAHYDINEMMEEHGFSREEALYVLELLMRTKQTFLVEGGIDTEAERSEMRNLMRKCGYEPALIWVQTDVATIRSRLKMRFRSVSKAKEYFDAATAEMEAPIDFEKPIILSGKHTFETQTRHAITGLADLVESK
;
A
#
# COMPACT_ATOMS: atom_id res chain seq x y z
N MET A 1 -3.74 8.21 37.38
CA MET A 1 -3.57 8.90 36.07
C MET A 1 -3.06 7.88 35.07
N GLU A 2 -3.96 7.28 34.33
CA GLU A 2 -3.57 6.38 33.23
C GLU A 2 -2.93 7.22 32.13
N GLY A 3 -1.65 6.96 31.85
CA GLY A 3 -0.93 7.60 30.78
C GLY A 3 -1.63 7.30 29.46
N LYS A 4 -2.21 8.33 28.82
CA LYS A 4 -2.64 8.26 27.44
C LYS A 4 -1.43 7.76 26.63
N LYS A 5 -1.41 6.47 26.22
CA LYS A 5 -0.52 5.99 25.17
C LYS A 5 -0.74 6.93 24.00
N ASN A 6 0.26 7.74 23.73
CA ASN A 6 0.24 8.71 22.61
C ASN A 6 0.32 7.88 21.32
N ASN A 7 -0.83 7.35 20.91
CA ASN A 7 -0.91 6.45 19.78
C ASN A 7 -0.88 7.31 18.51
N LYS A 8 0.34 7.49 17.97
CA LYS A 8 0.53 8.22 16.71
C LYS A 8 -0.35 7.61 15.61
N PRO A 9 -0.96 8.42 14.76
CA PRO A 9 -1.71 7.91 13.61
C PRO A 9 -0.78 7.10 12.69
N ARG A 10 -1.34 6.15 11.96
CA ARG A 10 -0.58 5.31 11.05
C ARG A 10 -0.80 5.70 9.60
N GLY A 11 0.28 5.71 8.82
CA GLY A 11 0.23 5.72 7.38
C GLY A 11 0.52 4.30 6.86
N LEU A 12 -0.50 3.65 6.30
CA LEU A 12 -0.40 2.27 5.82
C LEU A 12 -0.10 2.28 4.31
N MET A 13 1.12 1.94 3.92
CA MET A 13 1.52 1.79 2.53
C MET A 13 1.14 0.39 2.05
N VAL A 14 0.35 0.27 0.99
CA VAL A 14 -0.06 -1.02 0.42
C VAL A 14 0.65 -1.24 -0.91
N PHE A 15 1.57 -2.19 -0.93
CA PHE A 15 2.44 -2.52 -2.05
C PHE A 15 2.11 -3.91 -2.63
N GLY A 16 2.37 -4.10 -3.92
CA GLY A 16 2.22 -5.38 -4.59
C GLY A 16 2.12 -5.23 -6.10
N ALA A 17 2.42 -6.31 -6.81
CA ALA A 17 2.35 -6.35 -8.27
C ALA A 17 0.94 -6.05 -8.81
N PRO A 18 0.81 -5.65 -10.08
CA PRO A 18 -0.49 -5.51 -10.73
C PRO A 18 -1.33 -6.78 -10.56
N CYS A 19 -2.61 -6.62 -10.28
CA CYS A 19 -3.54 -7.75 -10.05
C CYS A 19 -3.16 -8.69 -8.88
N SER A 20 -2.26 -8.28 -7.99
CA SER A 20 -2.00 -9.02 -6.74
C SER A 20 -3.18 -9.02 -5.77
N GLY A 21 -4.09 -8.04 -5.89
CA GLY A 21 -5.21 -7.83 -4.99
C GLY A 21 -5.02 -6.69 -3.98
N LYS A 22 -3.93 -5.90 -4.11
CA LYS A 22 -3.62 -4.79 -3.20
C LYS A 22 -4.75 -3.76 -3.10
N THR A 23 -5.26 -3.26 -4.22
CA THR A 23 -6.35 -2.28 -4.25
C THR A 23 -7.62 -2.83 -3.64
N THR A 24 -7.98 -4.08 -3.97
CA THR A 24 -9.15 -4.75 -3.37
C THR A 24 -9.02 -4.85 -1.86
N PHE A 25 -7.86 -5.23 -1.36
CA PHE A 25 -7.57 -5.27 0.08
C PHE A 25 -7.66 -3.87 0.69
N ALA A 26 -6.94 -2.89 0.12
CA ALA A 26 -6.89 -1.53 0.64
C ALA A 26 -8.28 -0.88 0.75
N GLN A 27 -9.09 -0.96 -0.30
CA GLN A 27 -10.44 -0.42 -0.31
C GLN A 27 -11.37 -1.10 0.70
N LYS A 28 -11.34 -2.43 0.80
CA LYS A 28 -12.15 -3.17 1.78
C LYS A 28 -11.71 -2.88 3.20
N PHE A 29 -10.41 -2.82 3.45
CA PHE A 29 -9.84 -2.51 4.75
C PHE A 29 -10.20 -1.08 5.18
N ALA A 30 -10.01 -0.11 4.31
CA ALA A 30 -10.39 1.28 4.55
C ALA A 30 -11.88 1.40 4.90
N ARG A 31 -12.75 0.78 4.11
CA ARG A 31 -14.20 0.78 4.37
C ARG A 31 -14.56 0.13 5.71
N LYS A 32 -13.95 -1.01 6.04
CA LYS A 32 -14.22 -1.74 7.30
C LYS A 32 -13.86 -0.93 8.53
N PHE A 33 -12.78 -0.17 8.48
CA PHE A 33 -12.25 0.57 9.63
C PHE A 33 -12.52 2.09 9.57
N GLY A 34 -13.29 2.56 8.57
CA GLY A 34 -13.60 3.99 8.43
C GLY A 34 -12.37 4.84 8.12
N LEU A 35 -11.41 4.31 7.36
CA LEU A 35 -10.16 4.97 7.01
C LEU A 35 -10.24 5.59 5.61
N ALA A 36 -9.49 6.64 5.37
CA ALA A 36 -9.28 7.15 4.03
C ALA A 36 -8.31 6.23 3.25
N HIS A 37 -8.52 6.12 1.94
CA HIS A 37 -7.67 5.39 1.01
C HIS A 37 -7.30 6.32 -0.14
N TYR A 38 -6.01 6.42 -0.44
CA TYR A 38 -5.46 7.25 -1.51
C TYR A 38 -4.65 6.40 -2.46
N ASP A 39 -4.85 6.58 -3.75
CA ASP A 39 -4.05 5.98 -4.82
C ASP A 39 -3.28 7.08 -5.54
N ILE A 40 -1.96 7.09 -5.38
CA ILE A 40 -1.08 8.10 -6.02
C ILE A 40 -1.09 7.95 -7.53
N ASN A 41 -1.16 6.71 -8.05
CA ASN A 41 -1.22 6.51 -9.51
C ASN A 41 -2.53 7.04 -10.09
N GLU A 42 -3.66 6.84 -9.40
CA GLU A 42 -4.96 7.43 -9.80
C GLU A 42 -4.88 8.96 -9.84
N MET A 43 -4.28 9.59 -8.83
CA MET A 43 -4.08 11.05 -8.81
C MET A 43 -3.26 11.52 -10.01
N MET A 44 -2.21 10.79 -10.38
CA MET A 44 -1.33 11.16 -11.49
C MET A 44 -1.98 10.85 -12.85
N GLU A 45 -2.51 9.66 -13.05
CA GLU A 45 -2.96 9.16 -14.34
C GLU A 45 -4.36 9.67 -14.71
N GLU A 46 -5.29 9.75 -13.75
CA GLU A 46 -6.68 10.14 -14.00
C GLU A 46 -6.94 11.62 -13.73
N HIS A 47 -6.22 12.22 -12.77
CA HIS A 47 -6.43 13.62 -12.37
C HIS A 47 -5.30 14.56 -12.79
N GLY A 48 -4.27 14.04 -13.46
CA GLY A 48 -3.19 14.85 -14.07
C GLY A 48 -2.25 15.50 -13.07
N PHE A 49 -2.19 15.03 -11.83
CA PHE A 49 -1.22 15.53 -10.87
C PHE A 49 0.19 15.05 -11.22
N SER A 50 1.19 15.90 -11.03
CA SER A 50 2.55 15.43 -10.89
C SER A 50 2.72 14.62 -9.58
N ARG A 51 3.76 13.80 -9.50
CA ARG A 51 4.08 13.08 -8.25
C ARG A 51 4.23 14.06 -7.08
N GLU A 52 4.92 15.17 -7.30
CA GLU A 52 5.15 16.20 -6.29
C GLU A 52 3.83 16.80 -5.77
N GLU A 53 2.90 17.11 -6.68
CA GLU A 53 1.56 17.62 -6.32
C GLU A 53 0.75 16.59 -5.54
N ALA A 54 0.78 15.31 -5.94
CA ALA A 54 0.10 14.24 -5.23
C ALA A 54 0.65 14.07 -3.81
N LEU A 55 1.97 14.11 -3.63
CA LEU A 55 2.60 14.04 -2.31
C LEU A 55 2.30 15.28 -1.46
N TYR A 56 2.23 16.47 -2.06
CA TYR A 56 1.83 17.68 -1.36
C TYR A 56 0.38 17.61 -0.86
N VAL A 57 -0.54 17.13 -1.70
CA VAL A 57 -1.94 16.89 -1.28
C VAL A 57 -1.99 15.91 -0.11
N LEU A 58 -1.22 14.82 -0.18
CA LEU A 58 -1.15 13.86 0.92
C LEU A 58 -0.59 14.49 2.21
N GLU A 59 0.43 15.36 2.10
CA GLU A 59 0.95 16.11 3.25
C GLU A 59 -0.12 17.00 3.89
N LEU A 60 -0.96 17.66 3.08
CA LEU A 60 -2.09 18.46 3.59
C LEU A 60 -3.11 17.59 4.32
N LEU A 61 -3.44 16.42 3.77
CA LEU A 61 -4.38 15.47 4.38
C LEU A 61 -3.85 14.90 5.70
N MET A 62 -2.54 14.70 5.81
CA MET A 62 -1.90 14.26 7.05
C MET A 62 -2.04 15.25 8.23
N ARG A 63 -2.41 16.49 7.97
CA ARG A 63 -2.73 17.47 9.05
C ARG A 63 -3.95 17.05 9.87
N THR A 64 -4.84 16.22 9.32
CA THR A 64 -6.02 15.70 10.03
C THR A 64 -5.66 14.72 11.16
N LYS A 65 -4.44 14.18 11.16
CA LYS A 65 -3.97 13.15 12.10
C LYS A 65 -4.84 11.87 12.10
N GLN A 66 -5.53 11.60 11.01
CA GLN A 66 -6.32 10.38 10.81
C GLN A 66 -5.44 9.29 10.21
N THR A 67 -5.54 8.06 10.69
CA THR A 67 -4.92 6.89 10.03
C THR A 67 -5.49 6.72 8.64
N PHE A 68 -4.65 6.40 7.67
CA PHE A 68 -5.05 6.22 6.26
C PHE A 68 -4.25 5.11 5.58
N LEU A 69 -4.75 4.68 4.42
CA LEU A 69 -4.02 3.80 3.50
C LEU A 69 -3.59 4.60 2.26
N VAL A 70 -2.43 4.26 1.73
CA VAL A 70 -1.95 4.77 0.45
C VAL A 70 -1.39 3.63 -0.39
N GLU A 71 -1.68 3.64 -1.69
CA GLU A 71 -1.06 2.77 -2.69
C GLU A 71 -0.63 3.58 -3.92
N GLY A 72 0.13 2.96 -4.82
CA GLY A 72 0.70 3.63 -5.98
C GLY A 72 1.87 4.54 -5.65
N GLY A 73 2.76 4.74 -6.63
CA GLY A 73 3.94 5.59 -6.48
C GLY A 73 4.89 5.17 -5.36
N ILE A 74 4.95 3.88 -5.03
CA ILE A 74 5.81 3.28 -4.01
C ILE A 74 6.46 1.98 -4.52
N ASP A 75 6.71 1.90 -5.81
CA ASP A 75 7.17 0.67 -6.46
C ASP A 75 8.66 0.41 -6.23
N THR A 76 9.47 1.45 -6.10
CA THR A 76 10.89 1.35 -5.77
C THR A 76 11.15 1.55 -4.27
N GLU A 77 12.32 1.09 -3.79
CA GLU A 77 12.74 1.32 -2.39
C GLU A 77 12.89 2.82 -2.11
N ALA A 78 13.42 3.59 -3.06
CA ALA A 78 13.56 5.04 -2.95
C ALA A 78 12.22 5.74 -2.74
N GLU A 79 11.20 5.40 -3.51
CA GLU A 79 9.84 5.95 -3.38
C GLU A 79 9.19 5.57 -2.04
N ARG A 80 9.35 4.32 -1.59
CA ARG A 80 8.87 3.89 -0.28
C ARG A 80 9.60 4.62 0.86
N SER A 81 10.90 4.86 0.70
CA SER A 81 11.70 5.62 1.66
C SER A 81 11.23 7.08 1.75
N GLU A 82 11.00 7.72 0.60
CA GLU A 82 10.43 9.07 0.51
C GLU A 82 9.09 9.16 1.23
N MET A 83 8.18 8.24 0.95
CA MET A 83 6.86 8.18 1.58
C MET A 83 6.95 7.99 3.10
N ARG A 84 7.82 7.06 3.57
CA ARG A 84 8.06 6.86 5.01
C ARG A 84 8.58 8.14 5.69
N ASN A 85 9.50 8.83 5.04
CA ASN A 85 10.08 10.08 5.57
C ASN A 85 9.03 11.19 5.64
N LEU A 86 8.20 11.34 4.62
CA LEU A 86 7.08 12.28 4.61
C LEU A 86 6.09 11.98 5.76
N MET A 87 5.70 10.72 5.93
CA MET A 87 4.81 10.30 7.02
C MET A 87 5.41 10.62 8.39
N ARG A 88 6.69 10.29 8.61
CA ARG A 88 7.38 10.59 9.88
C ARG A 88 7.47 12.09 10.16
N LYS A 89 7.82 12.89 9.15
CA LYS A 89 7.83 14.36 9.22
C LYS A 89 6.47 14.90 9.66
N CYS A 90 5.40 14.29 9.18
CA CYS A 90 4.02 14.65 9.55
C CYS A 90 3.54 14.02 10.87
N GLY A 91 4.39 13.30 11.60
CA GLY A 91 4.08 12.70 12.90
C GLY A 91 3.30 11.39 12.84
N TYR A 92 3.37 10.69 11.71
CA TYR A 92 2.78 9.37 11.52
C TYR A 92 3.78 8.24 11.79
N GLU A 93 3.24 7.07 12.13
CA GLU A 93 3.97 5.79 12.12
C GLU A 93 3.72 5.08 10.80
N PRO A 94 4.71 5.02 9.89
CA PRO A 94 4.54 4.29 8.64
C PRO A 94 4.56 2.78 8.87
N ALA A 95 3.74 2.05 8.14
CA ALA A 95 3.76 0.60 8.05
C ALA A 95 3.61 0.17 6.60
N LEU A 96 4.34 -0.86 6.18
CA LEU A 96 4.29 -1.40 4.83
C LEU A 96 3.52 -2.74 4.85
N ILE A 97 2.48 -2.82 4.04
CA ILE A 97 1.69 -4.03 3.80
C ILE A 97 2.02 -4.50 2.39
N TRP A 98 2.58 -5.70 2.25
CA TRP A 98 2.93 -6.28 0.97
C TRP A 98 1.96 -7.40 0.59
N VAL A 99 1.10 -7.14 -0.40
CA VAL A 99 0.18 -8.14 -0.94
C VAL A 99 0.91 -8.96 -2.01
N GLN A 100 1.28 -10.18 -1.66
CA GLN A 100 1.95 -11.13 -2.54
C GLN A 100 0.97 -12.07 -3.23
N THR A 101 1.17 -12.29 -4.51
CA THR A 101 0.44 -13.28 -5.30
C THR A 101 1.43 -13.89 -6.31
N ASP A 102 1.37 -15.20 -6.52
CA ASP A 102 2.24 -15.85 -7.48
C ASP A 102 1.98 -15.39 -8.92
N VAL A 103 3.03 -15.40 -9.72
CA VAL A 103 3.01 -14.87 -11.09
C VAL A 103 1.98 -15.59 -11.98
N ALA A 104 1.75 -16.88 -11.78
CA ALA A 104 0.77 -17.64 -12.57
C ALA A 104 -0.66 -17.13 -12.30
N THR A 105 -1.00 -16.90 -11.05
CA THR A 105 -2.29 -16.33 -10.64
C THR A 105 -2.45 -14.91 -11.19
N ILE A 106 -1.42 -14.06 -11.09
CA ILE A 106 -1.44 -12.70 -11.62
C ILE A 106 -1.66 -12.72 -13.14
N ARG A 107 -0.92 -13.54 -13.87
CA ARG A 107 -1.07 -13.69 -15.34
C ARG A 107 -2.48 -14.14 -15.72
N SER A 108 -3.06 -15.07 -14.98
CA SER A 108 -4.44 -15.52 -15.19
C SER A 108 -5.43 -14.37 -15.02
N ARG A 109 -5.31 -13.58 -13.96
CA ARG A 109 -6.15 -12.41 -13.68
C ARG A 109 -6.00 -11.33 -14.77
N LEU A 110 -4.79 -11.05 -15.19
CA LEU A 110 -4.50 -10.10 -16.27
C LEU A 110 -5.06 -10.58 -17.62
N LYS A 111 -4.93 -11.87 -17.94
CA LYS A 111 -5.52 -12.45 -19.16
C LYS A 111 -7.04 -12.25 -19.20
N MET A 112 -7.72 -12.45 -18.07
CA MET A 112 -9.15 -12.19 -17.98
C MET A 112 -9.50 -10.71 -18.18
N ARG A 113 -8.70 -9.80 -17.58
CA ARG A 113 -8.90 -8.35 -17.69
C ARG A 113 -8.70 -7.85 -19.12
N PHE A 114 -7.60 -8.24 -19.77
CA PHE A 114 -7.24 -7.76 -21.11
C PHE A 114 -7.84 -8.59 -22.24
N ARG A 115 -8.38 -9.77 -21.96
CA ARG A 115 -8.87 -10.74 -22.94
C ARG A 115 -7.84 -11.07 -24.04
N SER A 116 -6.55 -10.91 -23.75
CA SER A 116 -5.41 -11.12 -24.64
C SER A 116 -4.19 -11.49 -23.82
N VAL A 117 -3.52 -12.58 -24.19
CA VAL A 117 -2.30 -13.03 -23.53
C VAL A 117 -1.13 -12.08 -23.79
N SER A 118 -1.01 -11.59 -25.02
CA SER A 118 0.05 -10.65 -25.42
C SER A 118 -0.05 -9.34 -24.66
N LYS A 119 -1.23 -8.70 -24.66
CA LYS A 119 -1.47 -7.46 -23.93
C LYS A 119 -1.30 -7.61 -22.41
N ALA A 120 -1.74 -8.74 -21.86
CA ALA A 120 -1.56 -9.03 -20.44
C ALA A 120 -0.09 -9.15 -20.06
N LYS A 121 0.71 -9.82 -20.91
CA LYS A 121 2.15 -9.94 -20.71
C LYS A 121 2.87 -8.60 -20.83
N GLU A 122 2.60 -7.84 -21.87
CA GLU A 122 3.18 -6.51 -22.09
C GLU A 122 2.88 -5.57 -20.92
N TYR A 123 1.64 -5.52 -20.46
CA TYR A 123 1.25 -4.73 -19.30
C TYR A 123 1.99 -5.17 -18.02
N PHE A 124 2.08 -6.48 -17.78
CA PHE A 124 2.76 -7.00 -16.60
C PHE A 124 4.25 -6.66 -16.62
N ASP A 125 4.92 -6.91 -17.76
CA ASP A 125 6.34 -6.65 -17.92
C ASP A 125 6.66 -5.15 -17.74
N ALA A 126 5.85 -4.27 -18.33
CA ALA A 126 6.02 -2.82 -18.19
C ALA A 126 5.78 -2.35 -16.74
N ALA A 127 4.70 -2.81 -16.12
CA ALA A 127 4.33 -2.38 -14.76
C ALA A 127 5.22 -2.96 -13.66
N THR A 128 5.99 -4.00 -13.95
CA THR A 128 6.93 -4.61 -12.97
C THR A 128 8.39 -4.34 -13.29
N ALA A 129 8.69 -3.66 -14.40
CA ALA A 129 10.06 -3.44 -14.86
C ALA A 129 10.95 -2.73 -13.81
N GLU A 130 10.38 -1.78 -13.08
CA GLU A 130 11.08 -0.98 -12.07
C GLU A 130 10.67 -1.34 -10.63
N MET A 131 9.81 -2.35 -10.47
CA MET A 131 9.37 -2.75 -9.13
C MET A 131 10.50 -3.41 -8.34
N GLU A 132 10.74 -2.93 -7.14
CA GLU A 132 11.72 -3.48 -6.20
C GLU A 132 10.99 -4.13 -5.01
N ALA A 133 11.28 -5.40 -4.77
CA ALA A 133 10.74 -6.09 -3.60
C ALA A 133 11.16 -5.39 -2.30
N PRO A 134 10.26 -5.28 -1.31
CA PRO A 134 10.63 -4.76 0.00
C PRO A 134 11.78 -5.55 0.63
N ILE A 135 12.71 -4.83 1.25
CA ILE A 135 13.85 -5.39 1.98
C ILE A 135 13.50 -5.58 3.47
N ASP A 136 14.27 -6.42 4.16
CA ASP A 136 14.02 -6.78 5.57
C ASP A 136 13.96 -5.55 6.49
N PHE A 137 14.75 -4.53 6.21
CA PHE A 137 14.73 -3.27 6.96
C PHE A 137 13.36 -2.57 6.95
N GLU A 138 12.58 -2.75 5.90
CA GLU A 138 11.25 -2.16 5.75
C GLU A 138 10.19 -2.88 6.59
N LYS A 139 10.50 -4.08 7.11
CA LYS A 139 9.63 -4.91 7.94
C LYS A 139 8.21 -5.04 7.37
N PRO A 140 8.05 -5.51 6.12
CA PRO A 140 6.75 -5.58 5.48
C PRO A 140 5.84 -6.59 6.19
N ILE A 141 4.58 -6.21 6.37
CA ILE A 141 3.52 -7.15 6.74
C ILE A 141 3.08 -7.86 5.48
N ILE A 142 3.36 -9.17 5.38
CA ILE A 142 3.09 -9.94 4.17
C ILE A 142 1.67 -10.52 4.21
N LEU A 143 0.90 -10.23 3.16
CA LEU A 143 -0.43 -10.79 2.94
C LEU A 143 -0.46 -11.60 1.66
N SER A 144 -1.09 -12.77 1.69
CA SER A 144 -1.36 -13.52 0.45
C SER A 144 -2.59 -12.94 -0.27
N GLY A 145 -2.41 -12.56 -1.53
CA GLY A 145 -3.51 -12.11 -2.40
C GLY A 145 -4.48 -13.23 -2.81
N LYS A 146 -4.26 -14.46 -2.35
CA LYS A 146 -5.14 -15.63 -2.54
C LYS A 146 -6.01 -15.90 -1.31
N HIS A 147 -5.67 -15.32 -0.16
CA HIS A 147 -6.46 -15.48 1.05
C HIS A 147 -7.76 -14.67 1.00
N THR A 148 -8.74 -15.09 1.80
CA THR A 148 -9.97 -14.32 2.01
C THR A 148 -9.65 -12.98 2.68
N PHE A 149 -10.53 -12.01 2.51
CA PHE A 149 -10.37 -10.70 3.12
C PHE A 149 -10.29 -10.77 4.66
N GLU A 150 -11.03 -11.68 5.29
CA GLU A 150 -11.02 -11.90 6.73
C GLU A 150 -9.64 -12.38 7.21
N THR A 151 -9.04 -13.31 6.47
CA THR A 151 -7.69 -13.80 6.77
C THR A 151 -6.64 -12.72 6.56
N GLN A 152 -6.72 -11.98 5.47
CA GLN A 152 -5.84 -10.84 5.19
C GLN A 152 -5.96 -9.77 6.30
N THR A 153 -7.18 -9.43 6.70
CA THR A 153 -7.46 -8.46 7.76
C THR A 153 -6.83 -8.88 9.08
N ARG A 154 -7.00 -10.15 9.47
CA ARG A 154 -6.41 -10.70 10.70
C ARG A 154 -4.88 -10.60 10.69
N HIS A 155 -4.24 -11.01 9.58
CA HIS A 155 -2.78 -10.92 9.44
C HIS A 155 -2.29 -9.47 9.45
N ALA A 156 -3.00 -8.55 8.80
CA ALA A 156 -2.66 -7.13 8.82
C ALA A 156 -2.72 -6.56 10.25
N ILE A 157 -3.79 -6.83 10.99
CA ILE A 157 -3.95 -6.35 12.38
C ILE A 157 -2.87 -6.92 13.29
N THR A 158 -2.59 -8.23 13.20
CA THR A 158 -1.53 -8.89 13.99
C THR A 158 -0.18 -8.25 13.68
N GLY A 159 0.19 -8.14 12.40
CA GLY A 159 1.46 -7.52 12.01
C GLY A 159 1.58 -6.05 12.44
N LEU A 160 0.48 -5.30 12.42
CA LEU A 160 0.47 -3.92 12.92
C LEU A 160 0.66 -3.86 14.45
N ALA A 161 0.15 -4.83 15.20
CA ALA A 161 0.37 -4.94 16.64
C ALA A 161 1.83 -5.30 16.95
N ASP A 162 2.42 -6.27 16.25
CA ASP A 162 3.81 -6.69 16.43
C ASP A 162 4.80 -5.55 16.19
N LEU A 163 4.51 -4.63 15.24
CA LEU A 163 5.32 -3.44 15.00
C LEU A 163 5.29 -2.42 16.17
N VAL A 164 4.30 -2.51 17.08
CA VAL A 164 4.27 -1.66 18.29
C VAL A 164 5.14 -2.27 19.39
N GLU A 165 5.12 -3.60 19.53
CA GLU A 165 5.83 -4.31 20.61
C GLU A 165 7.35 -4.40 20.36
N SER A 166 7.77 -4.27 19.09
CA SER A 166 9.19 -4.34 18.69
C SER A 166 9.96 -3.02 18.77
N LYS A 167 9.39 -1.99 19.42
CA LYS A 167 10.02 -0.68 19.70
C LYS A 167 10.37 -0.55 21.16
#